data_f9348d69b687dd6eda94c902e682085b
#
_entry.id   f9348d69b687dd6eda94c902e682085b
#
_cell.length_a   1.000
_cell.length_b   1.000
_cell.length_c   1.000
_cell.angle_alpha   90.00
_cell.angle_beta   90.00
_cell.angle_gamma   90.00
#
_symmetry.space_group_name_H-M   'P 1'
#
loop_
_entity.id
_entity.type
_entity.pdbx_description
1 polymer ?
#
loop_
_entity_poly.entity_id
_entity_poly.type
_entity_poly.pdbx_seq_one_letter_code
_entity_poly.pdbx_strand_id
1 'polypeptide(L)'
;MVSVEMVEKLILPIVLALMTSQAFFSFLQFWLQRKDNKKGMETELKKTNEKIDNIEVKFDKRIDETNDKIDQNQAILARTHILRFADEQRSGAVHHSKEYFEQQIQDIDTYKTYCDLHPDFRNGLTVMASNYIQEEYKRLYLKND
;
A
#
# COMPACT_ATOMS: atom_id res chain seq x y z
N MET A 1 2.35 62.81 33.82
CA MET A 1 3.76 62.79 33.33
C MET A 1 4.63 62.34 34.49
N VAL A 2 5.25 61.18 34.38
CA VAL A 2 6.19 60.65 35.40
C VAL A 2 7.45 61.52 35.30
N SER A 3 7.88 62.12 36.41
CA SER A 3 9.05 62.97 36.39
C SER A 3 10.32 62.14 36.21
N VAL A 4 11.30 62.64 35.45
CA VAL A 4 12.59 61.98 35.20
C VAL A 4 13.29 61.60 36.47
N GLU A 5 13.20 62.43 37.53
CA GLU A 5 13.71 62.13 38.85
C GLU A 5 13.10 60.92 39.55
N MET A 6 11.81 60.61 39.30
CA MET A 6 11.17 59.40 39.84
C MET A 6 11.67 58.14 39.11
N VAL A 7 11.98 58.22 37.82
CA VAL A 7 12.55 57.11 37.06
C VAL A 7 13.97 56.78 37.54
N GLU A 8 14.81 57.80 37.71
CA GLU A 8 16.21 57.59 38.12
C GLU A 8 16.38 57.14 39.58
N LYS A 9 15.64 57.78 40.50
CA LYS A 9 15.82 57.50 41.92
C LYS A 9 15.07 56.32 42.49
N LEU A 10 13.94 55.92 41.90
CA LEU A 10 13.09 54.83 42.38
C LEU A 10 13.03 53.63 41.46
N ILE A 11 12.75 53.84 40.15
CA ILE A 11 12.47 52.78 39.23
C ILE A 11 13.77 52.07 38.79
N LEU A 12 14.81 52.84 38.49
CA LEU A 12 16.08 52.27 38.01
C LEU A 12 16.75 51.30 39.02
N PRO A 13 16.88 51.65 40.34
CA PRO A 13 17.46 50.69 41.28
C PRO A 13 16.59 49.47 41.54
N ILE A 14 15.26 49.59 41.45
CA ILE A 14 14.35 48.44 41.60
C ILE A 14 14.48 47.50 40.41
N VAL A 15 14.55 48.02 39.20
CA VAL A 15 14.76 47.24 37.98
C VAL A 15 16.11 46.56 37.99
N LEU A 16 17.16 47.29 38.44
CA LEU A 16 18.51 46.73 38.55
C LEU A 16 18.57 45.60 39.58
N ALA A 17 17.91 45.76 40.73
CA ALA A 17 17.83 44.74 41.77
C ALA A 17 17.05 43.49 41.30
N LEU A 18 16.00 43.67 40.52
CA LEU A 18 15.24 42.57 39.89
C LEU A 18 16.09 41.85 38.85
N MET A 19 16.84 42.57 38.02
CA MET A 19 17.69 41.97 36.98
C MET A 19 18.89 41.20 37.56
N THR A 20 19.38 41.58 38.74
CA THR A 20 20.47 40.87 39.45
C THR A 20 19.95 39.75 40.35
N SER A 21 18.64 39.62 40.52
CA SER A 21 18.08 38.59 41.38
C SER A 21 18.24 37.18 40.77
N GLN A 22 18.58 36.22 41.64
CA GLN A 22 18.69 34.82 41.25
C GLN A 22 17.39 34.24 40.67
N ALA A 23 16.26 34.75 41.11
CA ALA A 23 14.95 34.40 40.63
C ALA A 23 14.72 34.81 39.17
N PHE A 24 15.20 36.01 38.77
CA PHE A 24 15.11 36.48 37.38
C PHE A 24 15.97 35.61 36.42
N PHE A 25 17.19 35.24 36.84
CA PHE A 25 18.03 34.36 36.06
C PHE A 25 17.42 32.95 35.92
N SER A 26 16.87 32.40 36.99
CA SER A 26 16.18 31.10 36.94
C SER A 26 14.94 31.12 36.02
N PHE A 27 14.18 32.22 36.05
CA PHE A 27 13.04 32.43 35.16
C PHE A 27 13.47 32.52 33.67
N LEU A 28 14.54 33.28 33.39
CA LEU A 28 15.10 33.39 32.05
C LEU A 28 15.62 32.03 31.53
N GLN A 29 16.35 31.29 32.38
CA GLN A 29 16.82 29.95 32.01
C GLN A 29 15.67 28.99 31.75
N PHE A 30 14.63 29.00 32.58
CA PHE A 30 13.43 28.19 32.38
C PHE A 30 12.74 28.56 31.06
N TRP A 31 12.60 29.82 30.73
CA TRP A 31 11.96 30.30 29.53
C TRP A 31 12.74 29.92 28.25
N LEU A 32 14.08 30.07 28.29
CA LEU A 32 14.98 29.66 27.22
C LEU A 32 14.93 28.14 26.99
N GLN A 33 15.04 27.33 28.06
CA GLN A 33 14.95 25.88 27.98
C GLN A 33 13.61 25.42 27.40
N ARG A 34 12.52 26.05 27.77
CA ARG A 34 11.19 25.74 27.23
C ARG A 34 11.10 26.02 25.74
N LYS A 35 11.72 27.08 25.26
CA LYS A 35 11.76 27.46 23.85
C LYS A 35 12.62 26.48 23.05
N ASP A 36 13.76 26.07 23.58
CA ASP A 36 14.65 25.11 22.92
C ASP A 36 14.06 23.72 22.88
N ASN A 37 13.42 23.26 23.96
CA ASN A 37 12.69 21.99 24.00
C ASN A 37 11.54 21.96 22.99
N LYS A 38 10.81 23.07 22.82
CA LYS A 38 9.73 23.16 21.84
C LYS A 38 10.27 23.02 20.42
N LYS A 39 11.37 23.71 20.07
CA LYS A 39 12.03 23.58 18.77
C LYS A 39 12.58 22.16 18.52
N GLY A 40 13.17 21.55 19.55
CA GLY A 40 13.64 20.17 19.48
C GLY A 40 12.50 19.21 19.18
N MET A 41 11.39 19.33 19.88
CA MET A 41 10.21 18.50 19.69
C MET A 41 9.56 18.69 18.31
N GLU A 42 9.48 19.91 17.80
CA GLU A 42 8.99 20.20 16.44
C GLU A 42 9.89 19.56 15.38
N THR A 43 11.20 19.59 15.58
CA THR A 43 12.17 18.96 14.66
C THR A 43 12.05 17.43 14.67
N GLU A 44 11.88 16.84 15.85
CA GLU A 44 11.67 15.39 16.01
C GLU A 44 10.33 14.94 15.39
N LEU A 45 9.27 15.72 15.59
CA LEU A 45 7.98 15.46 15.00
C LEU A 45 8.05 15.50 13.45
N LYS A 46 8.73 16.50 12.89
CA LYS A 46 8.95 16.59 11.45
C LYS A 46 9.70 15.37 10.89
N LYS A 47 10.79 14.97 11.55
CA LYS A 47 11.56 13.76 11.17
C LYS A 47 10.71 12.48 11.27
N THR A 48 9.82 12.41 12.26
CA THR A 48 8.95 11.26 12.43
C THR A 48 7.90 11.20 11.32
N ASN A 49 7.30 12.34 10.96
CA ASN A 49 6.36 12.40 9.84
C ASN A 49 7.04 12.01 8.52
N GLU A 50 8.25 12.53 8.23
CA GLU A 50 9.02 12.16 7.05
C GLU A 50 9.31 10.64 6.99
N LYS A 51 9.53 10.00 8.15
CA LYS A 51 9.69 8.54 8.23
C LYS A 51 8.38 7.81 7.97
N ILE A 52 7.27 8.32 8.47
CA ILE A 52 5.93 7.74 8.23
C ILE A 52 5.61 7.79 6.75
N ASP A 53 5.76 8.94 6.10
CA ASP A 53 5.52 9.11 4.66
C ASP A 53 6.37 8.12 3.82
N ASN A 54 7.66 7.98 4.19
CA ASN A 54 8.55 7.03 3.52
C ASN A 54 8.16 5.56 3.75
N ILE A 55 7.59 5.23 4.89
CA ILE A 55 7.07 3.89 5.19
C ILE A 55 5.81 3.64 4.36
N GLU A 56 4.90 4.59 4.30
CA GLU A 56 3.67 4.52 3.53
C GLU A 56 3.96 4.22 2.05
N VAL A 57 4.81 5.02 1.42
CA VAL A 57 5.24 4.80 0.02
C VAL A 57 5.86 3.40 -0.20
N LYS A 58 6.66 2.91 0.75
CA LYS A 58 7.23 1.57 0.66
C LYS A 58 6.19 0.47 0.84
N PHE A 59 5.19 0.69 1.69
CA PHE A 59 4.10 -0.26 1.89
C PHE A 59 3.24 -0.37 0.64
N ASP A 60 2.84 0.74 0.05
CA ASP A 60 2.04 0.76 -1.17
C ASP A 60 2.75 0.00 -2.30
N LYS A 61 4.02 0.32 -2.52
CA LYS A 61 4.82 -0.40 -3.52
C LYS A 61 4.87 -1.92 -3.26
N ARG A 62 5.03 -2.34 -2.00
CA ARG A 62 5.06 -3.78 -1.66
C ARG A 62 3.70 -4.45 -1.82
N ILE A 63 2.62 -3.72 -1.58
CA ILE A 63 1.26 -4.21 -1.81
C ILE A 63 1.05 -4.45 -3.30
N ASP A 64 1.42 -3.48 -4.15
CA ASP A 64 1.31 -3.61 -5.60
C ASP A 64 2.14 -4.79 -6.13
N GLU A 65 3.40 -4.89 -5.72
CA GLU A 65 4.28 -6.02 -6.10
C GLU A 65 3.73 -7.38 -5.61
N THR A 66 3.01 -7.39 -4.49
CA THR A 66 2.42 -8.62 -3.94
C THR A 66 1.16 -9.00 -4.70
N ASN A 67 0.31 -8.03 -5.02
CA ASN A 67 -0.89 -8.24 -5.82
C ASN A 67 -0.52 -8.78 -7.21
N ASP A 68 0.49 -8.17 -7.86
CA ASP A 68 0.99 -8.63 -9.16
C ASP A 68 1.46 -10.09 -9.13
N LYS A 69 2.16 -10.50 -8.06
CA LYS A 69 2.55 -11.91 -7.87
C LYS A 69 1.37 -12.85 -7.62
N ILE A 70 0.35 -12.38 -6.92
CA ILE A 70 -0.89 -13.15 -6.70
C ILE A 70 -1.59 -13.39 -8.03
N ASP A 71 -1.76 -12.36 -8.83
CA ASP A 71 -2.41 -12.42 -10.14
C ASP A 71 -1.62 -13.33 -11.10
N GLN A 72 -0.29 -13.22 -11.08
CA GLN A 72 0.58 -14.12 -11.84
C GLN A 72 0.40 -15.58 -11.43
N ASN A 73 0.36 -15.86 -10.13
CA ASN A 73 0.17 -17.22 -9.62
C ASN A 73 -1.22 -17.77 -9.99
N GLN A 74 -2.26 -16.93 -9.93
CA GLN A 74 -3.61 -17.33 -10.36
C GLN A 74 -3.63 -17.68 -11.85
N ALA A 75 -2.97 -16.90 -12.70
CA ALA A 75 -2.86 -17.20 -14.12
C ALA A 75 -2.08 -18.51 -14.38
N ILE A 76 -1.02 -18.79 -13.64
CA ILE A 76 -0.27 -20.05 -13.73
C ILE A 76 -1.14 -21.24 -13.31
N LEU A 77 -1.89 -21.11 -12.22
CA LEU A 77 -2.82 -22.15 -11.76
C LEU A 77 -3.93 -22.40 -12.78
N ALA A 78 -4.57 -21.33 -13.27
CA ALA A 78 -5.61 -21.41 -14.30
C ALA A 78 -5.07 -22.13 -15.54
N ARG A 79 -3.88 -21.78 -16.03
CA ARG A 79 -3.21 -22.49 -17.12
C ARG A 79 -3.07 -23.97 -16.85
N THR A 80 -2.64 -24.35 -15.65
CA THR A 80 -2.44 -25.76 -15.27
C THR A 80 -3.78 -26.51 -15.28
N HIS A 81 -4.84 -25.90 -14.74
CA HIS A 81 -6.17 -26.48 -14.73
C HIS A 81 -6.72 -26.68 -16.15
N ILE A 82 -6.60 -25.67 -17.03
CA ILE A 82 -7.03 -25.74 -18.42
C ILE A 82 -6.35 -26.91 -19.16
N LEU A 83 -5.04 -27.02 -19.07
CA LEU A 83 -4.28 -28.05 -19.76
C LEU A 83 -4.65 -29.44 -19.25
N ARG A 84 -4.69 -29.61 -17.94
CA ARG A 84 -5.06 -30.86 -17.28
C ARG A 84 -6.47 -31.28 -17.64
N PHE A 85 -7.44 -30.39 -17.55
CA PHE A 85 -8.84 -30.67 -17.87
C PHE A 85 -8.99 -31.10 -19.34
N ALA A 86 -8.32 -30.41 -20.26
CA ALA A 86 -8.36 -30.76 -21.67
C ALA A 86 -7.79 -32.17 -21.94
N ASP A 87 -6.74 -32.55 -21.23
CA ASP A 87 -6.14 -33.90 -21.35
C ASP A 87 -7.05 -34.97 -20.73
N GLU A 88 -7.63 -34.72 -19.56
CA GLU A 88 -8.59 -35.63 -18.91
C GLU A 88 -9.82 -35.85 -19.82
N GLN A 89 -10.34 -34.79 -20.41
CA GLN A 89 -11.52 -34.86 -21.29
C GLN A 89 -11.21 -35.58 -22.60
N ARG A 90 -10.04 -35.37 -23.21
CA ARG A 90 -9.63 -36.07 -24.44
C ARG A 90 -9.36 -37.55 -24.20
N SER A 91 -8.86 -37.92 -23.03
CA SER A 91 -8.63 -39.31 -22.68
C SER A 91 -9.93 -40.11 -22.51
N GLY A 92 -11.04 -39.42 -22.26
CA GLY A 92 -12.32 -40.06 -21.93
C GLY A 92 -12.34 -40.81 -20.59
N ALA A 93 -11.30 -40.64 -19.78
CA ALA A 93 -11.14 -41.35 -18.51
C ALA A 93 -12.08 -40.80 -17.40
N VAL A 94 -12.50 -39.55 -17.52
CA VAL A 94 -13.34 -38.88 -16.52
C VAL A 94 -14.48 -38.15 -17.24
N HIS A 95 -15.70 -38.32 -16.72
CA HIS A 95 -16.84 -37.47 -17.11
C HIS A 95 -16.97 -36.31 -16.13
N HIS A 96 -16.78 -35.10 -16.65
CA HIS A 96 -16.89 -33.90 -15.86
C HIS A 96 -18.32 -33.34 -15.87
N SER A 97 -18.77 -32.78 -14.73
CA SER A 97 -20.07 -32.13 -14.62
C SER A 97 -20.08 -30.78 -15.35
N LYS A 98 -21.28 -30.25 -15.59
CA LYS A 98 -21.49 -28.93 -16.20
C LYS A 98 -20.79 -27.84 -15.38
N GLU A 99 -20.93 -27.88 -14.07
CA GLU A 99 -20.31 -26.91 -13.13
C GLU A 99 -18.79 -26.93 -13.24
N TYR A 100 -18.19 -28.11 -13.46
CA TYR A 100 -16.74 -28.22 -13.61
C TYR A 100 -16.28 -27.64 -14.95
N PHE A 101 -17.04 -27.78 -16.01
CA PHE A 101 -16.79 -27.06 -17.27
C PHE A 101 -16.91 -25.54 -17.11
N GLU A 102 -17.92 -25.05 -16.38
CA GLU A 102 -18.11 -23.62 -16.11
C GLU A 102 -16.93 -23.06 -15.33
N GLN A 103 -16.38 -23.81 -14.37
CA GLN A 103 -15.16 -23.44 -13.67
C GLN A 103 -13.97 -23.33 -14.63
N GLN A 104 -13.83 -24.26 -15.57
CA GLN A 104 -12.75 -24.19 -16.56
C GLN A 104 -12.88 -22.99 -17.52
N ILE A 105 -14.10 -22.61 -17.87
CA ILE A 105 -14.35 -21.40 -18.65
C ILE A 105 -13.91 -20.16 -17.86
N GLN A 106 -14.16 -20.12 -16.56
CA GLN A 106 -13.71 -19.04 -15.69
C GLN A 106 -12.16 -19.01 -15.56
N ASP A 107 -11.51 -20.17 -15.49
CA ASP A 107 -10.05 -20.26 -15.50
C ASP A 107 -9.47 -19.76 -16.85
N ILE A 108 -10.13 -20.04 -17.97
CA ILE A 108 -9.75 -19.51 -19.29
C ILE A 108 -9.82 -17.98 -19.31
N ASP A 109 -10.88 -17.39 -18.79
CA ASP A 109 -11.04 -15.94 -18.72
C ASP A 109 -10.00 -15.30 -17.80
N THR A 110 -9.73 -15.90 -16.64
CA THR A 110 -8.69 -15.45 -15.71
C THR A 110 -7.31 -15.45 -16.37
N TYR A 111 -6.94 -16.56 -17.01
CA TYR A 111 -5.66 -16.67 -17.72
C TYR A 111 -5.55 -15.65 -18.85
N LYS A 112 -6.58 -15.49 -19.65
CA LYS A 112 -6.61 -14.57 -20.78
C LYS A 112 -6.48 -13.12 -20.32
N THR A 113 -7.25 -12.73 -19.31
CA THR A 113 -7.19 -11.37 -18.74
C THR A 113 -5.79 -11.02 -18.26
N TYR A 114 -5.12 -11.95 -17.57
CA TYR A 114 -3.75 -11.73 -17.13
C TYR A 114 -2.77 -11.59 -18.31
N CYS A 115 -2.89 -12.44 -19.34
CA CYS A 115 -2.05 -12.36 -20.54
C CYS A 115 -2.24 -11.05 -21.32
N ASP A 116 -3.46 -10.52 -21.37
CA ASP A 116 -3.78 -9.27 -22.06
C ASP A 116 -3.16 -8.06 -21.34
N LEU A 117 -3.07 -8.10 -20.00
CA LEU A 117 -2.45 -7.07 -19.18
C LEU A 117 -0.91 -7.19 -19.11
N HIS A 118 -0.37 -8.40 -19.37
CA HIS A 118 1.06 -8.69 -19.24
C HIS A 118 1.59 -9.33 -20.56
N PRO A 119 1.90 -8.51 -21.59
CA PRO A 119 2.32 -9.01 -22.91
C PRO A 119 3.58 -9.88 -22.88
N ASP A 120 4.47 -9.68 -21.89
CA ASP A 120 5.68 -10.48 -21.69
C ASP A 120 5.41 -11.85 -21.06
N PHE A 121 4.23 -12.05 -20.51
CA PHE A 121 3.82 -13.34 -20.00
C PHE A 121 3.50 -14.30 -21.17
N ARG A 122 3.95 -15.56 -21.05
CA ARG A 122 3.74 -16.55 -22.11
C ARG A 122 2.26 -16.82 -22.33
N ASN A 123 1.69 -16.14 -23.34
CA ASN A 123 0.34 -16.42 -23.84
C ASN A 123 0.38 -17.45 -24.97
N GLY A 124 -0.78 -17.96 -25.36
CA GLY A 124 -0.90 -18.93 -26.44
C GLY A 124 -0.66 -20.39 -26.07
N LEU A 125 -0.12 -20.70 -24.89
CA LEU A 125 0.09 -22.10 -24.45
C LEU A 125 -1.21 -22.88 -24.23
N THR A 126 -2.31 -22.17 -23.95
CA THR A 126 -3.62 -22.78 -23.67
C THR A 126 -4.60 -22.68 -24.82
N VAL A 127 -4.27 -21.99 -25.92
CA VAL A 127 -5.23 -21.67 -27.00
C VAL A 127 -5.96 -22.90 -27.50
N MET A 128 -5.24 -23.97 -27.82
CA MET A 128 -5.84 -25.22 -28.33
C MET A 128 -6.70 -25.93 -27.27
N ALA A 129 -6.25 -25.91 -26.02
CA ALA A 129 -7.00 -26.51 -24.91
C ALA A 129 -8.26 -25.70 -24.58
N SER A 130 -8.13 -24.40 -24.53
CA SER A 130 -9.25 -23.48 -24.26
C SER A 130 -10.35 -23.58 -25.33
N ASN A 131 -9.96 -23.57 -26.60
CA ASN A 131 -10.91 -23.74 -27.71
C ASN A 131 -11.61 -25.09 -27.61
N TYR A 132 -10.88 -26.16 -27.35
CA TYR A 132 -11.45 -27.50 -27.21
C TYR A 132 -12.46 -27.56 -26.04
N ILE A 133 -12.15 -27.01 -24.89
CA ILE A 133 -13.05 -26.98 -23.72
C ILE A 133 -14.34 -26.21 -24.05
N GLN A 134 -14.21 -25.03 -24.68
CA GLN A 134 -15.36 -24.20 -25.04
C GLN A 134 -16.27 -24.87 -26.08
N GLU A 135 -15.70 -25.58 -27.06
CA GLU A 135 -16.47 -26.32 -28.04
C GLU A 135 -17.18 -27.53 -27.44
N GLU A 136 -16.50 -28.27 -26.57
CA GLU A 136 -17.12 -29.41 -25.86
C GLU A 136 -18.25 -28.93 -24.94
N TYR A 137 -18.06 -27.81 -24.22
CA TYR A 137 -19.13 -27.23 -23.42
C TYR A 137 -20.36 -26.87 -24.26
N LYS A 138 -20.16 -26.22 -25.41
CA LYS A 138 -21.25 -25.90 -26.34
C LYS A 138 -21.93 -27.17 -26.87
N ARG A 139 -21.16 -28.18 -27.21
CA ARG A 139 -21.67 -29.44 -27.71
C ARG A 139 -22.51 -30.18 -26.69
N LEU A 140 -22.07 -30.21 -25.44
CA LEU A 140 -22.72 -30.99 -24.38
C LEU A 140 -23.91 -30.28 -23.74
N TYR A 141 -23.84 -28.96 -23.60
CA TYR A 141 -24.77 -28.21 -22.75
C TYR A 141 -25.53 -27.08 -23.44
N LEU A 142 -25.12 -26.60 -24.63
CA LEU A 142 -25.77 -25.48 -25.30
C LEU A 142 -26.47 -25.87 -26.67
N LYS A 143 -26.30 -27.09 -27.15
CA LYS A 143 -26.88 -27.54 -28.44
C LYS A 143 -28.24 -28.21 -28.32
N ASN A 144 -28.94 -28.05 -27.21
CA ASN A 144 -30.29 -28.65 -27.01
C ASN A 144 -31.42 -27.61 -27.03
N ASP A 145 -31.32 -26.61 -27.93
CA ASP A 145 -32.47 -25.75 -28.30
C ASP A 145 -32.71 -25.82 -29.80
#